data_2a8aad52a31f897280305d8736cf6392
#
_entry.id   2a8aad52a31f897280305d8736cf6392
#
_cell.length_a   1.000
_cell.length_b   1.000
_cell.length_c   1.000
_cell.angle_alpha   90.00
_cell.angle_beta   90.00
_cell.angle_gamma   90.00
#
_symmetry.space_group_name_H-M   'P 1'
#
loop_
_entity.id
_entity.type
_entity.pdbx_description
1 polymer ?
#
loop_
_entity_poly.entity_id
_entity_poly.type
_entity_poly.pdbx_seq_one_letter_code
_entity_poly.pdbx_strand_id
1 'polypeptide(L)'
;MPTKRKPPIPVSGVVYGEIIYWGTCISALLVLVGTILSFLETGSLVSVSYLLDAALSGKNVETIWAASEIQRVPNISFYISTWTNGESLTVIGIAAGVLSVIPAIFFSSVYLWRSNNHIFAIVALISGFLTLLAPTGWFSP
;
A
#
# COMPACT_ATOMS: atom_id res chain seq x y z
N MET A 1 22.30 8.14 43.66
CA MET A 1 21.55 7.25 42.74
C MET A 1 22.09 7.49 41.33
N PRO A 2 22.60 6.49 40.62
CA PRO A 2 23.07 6.70 39.24
C PRO A 2 21.87 6.97 38.34
N THR A 3 21.87 8.12 37.69
CA THR A 3 20.88 8.47 36.67
C THR A 3 20.98 7.47 35.52
N LYS A 4 19.98 6.60 35.38
CA LYS A 4 19.83 5.71 34.21
C LYS A 4 19.76 6.58 32.96
N ARG A 5 20.87 6.73 32.26
CA ARG A 5 20.88 7.36 30.91
C ARG A 5 19.97 6.53 30.01
N LYS A 6 18.90 7.15 29.50
CA LYS A 6 18.06 6.51 28.48
C LYS A 6 18.96 6.11 27.30
N PRO A 7 18.84 4.88 26.77
CA PRO A 7 19.61 4.49 25.60
C PRO A 7 19.27 5.42 24.42
N PRO A 8 20.26 5.80 23.61
CA PRO A 8 20.01 6.64 22.44
C PRO A 8 19.06 5.93 21.46
N ILE A 9 18.07 6.64 20.97
CA ILE A 9 17.12 6.12 19.97
C ILE A 9 17.91 5.91 18.67
N PRO A 10 17.86 4.71 18.06
CA PRO A 10 18.57 4.46 16.80
C PRO A 10 17.95 5.31 15.67
N VAL A 11 18.79 6.06 14.96
CA VAL A 11 18.39 6.97 13.87
C VAL A 11 17.64 6.22 12.76
N SER A 12 18.02 4.97 12.49
CA SER A 12 17.34 4.10 11.52
C SER A 12 15.85 3.89 11.83
N GLY A 13 15.53 3.70 13.11
CA GLY A 13 14.13 3.57 13.56
C GLY A 13 13.33 4.86 13.44
N VAL A 14 13.97 6.00 13.72
CA VAL A 14 13.34 7.32 13.55
C VAL A 14 13.03 7.59 12.09
N VAL A 15 13.99 7.36 11.19
CA VAL A 15 13.81 7.57 9.74
C VAL A 15 12.73 6.64 9.18
N TYR A 16 12.72 5.38 9.58
CA TYR A 16 11.67 4.44 9.21
C TYR A 16 10.29 4.95 9.64
N GLY A 17 10.16 5.32 10.91
CA GLY A 17 8.91 5.80 11.49
C GLY A 17 8.40 7.08 10.82
N GLU A 18 9.30 8.02 10.52
CA GLU A 18 8.96 9.29 9.85
C GLU A 18 8.37 9.06 8.45
N ILE A 19 9.01 8.20 7.66
CA ILE A 19 8.53 7.89 6.30
C ILE A 19 7.18 7.18 6.33
N ILE A 20 7.01 6.20 7.23
CA ILE A 20 5.74 5.50 7.40
C ILE A 20 4.65 6.44 7.88
N TYR A 21 4.96 7.31 8.84
CA TYR A 21 4.01 8.29 9.35
C TYR A 21 3.46 9.18 8.23
N TRP A 22 4.34 9.84 7.48
CA TRP A 22 3.91 10.70 6.37
C TRP A 22 3.24 9.93 5.25
N GLY A 23 3.76 8.76 4.89
CA GLY A 23 3.14 7.87 3.90
C GLY A 23 1.73 7.47 4.29
N THR A 24 1.52 7.11 5.56
CA THR A 24 0.20 6.74 6.08
C THR A 24 -0.75 7.94 6.16
N CYS A 25 -0.26 9.12 6.56
CA CYS A 25 -1.07 10.34 6.59
C CYS A 25 -1.56 10.72 5.19
N ILE A 26 -0.68 10.68 4.19
CA ILE A 26 -1.04 10.98 2.79
C ILE A 26 -2.03 9.92 2.27
N SER A 27 -1.76 8.64 2.53
CA SER A 27 -2.65 7.54 2.17
C SER A 27 -4.04 7.71 2.77
N ALA A 28 -4.12 7.98 4.08
CA ALA A 28 -5.38 8.17 4.78
C ALA A 28 -6.19 9.35 4.21
N LEU A 29 -5.51 10.44 3.86
CA LEU A 29 -6.14 11.60 3.24
C LEU A 29 -6.70 11.25 1.85
N LEU A 30 -5.94 10.54 1.02
CA LEU A 30 -6.39 10.11 -0.31
C LEU A 30 -7.59 9.16 -0.22
N VAL A 31 -7.54 8.19 0.70
CA VAL A 31 -8.65 7.25 0.93
C VAL A 31 -9.89 7.99 1.40
N LEU A 32 -9.75 8.93 2.34
CA LEU A 32 -10.88 9.70 2.86
C LEU A 32 -11.51 10.55 1.75
N VAL A 33 -10.72 11.29 0.98
CA VAL A 33 -11.21 12.11 -0.13
C VAL A 33 -11.83 11.21 -1.22
N GLY A 34 -11.17 10.12 -1.59
CA GLY A 34 -11.68 9.17 -2.58
C GLY A 34 -13.02 8.55 -2.16
N THR A 35 -13.15 8.17 -0.89
CA THR A 35 -14.40 7.64 -0.35
C THR A 35 -15.52 8.68 -0.38
N ILE A 36 -15.25 9.92 0.00
CA ILE A 36 -16.24 11.01 -0.07
C ILE A 36 -16.69 11.24 -1.52
N LEU A 37 -15.74 11.32 -2.45
CA LEU A 37 -16.06 11.49 -3.87
C LEU A 37 -16.89 10.32 -4.40
N SER A 38 -16.57 9.08 -4.04
CA SER A 38 -17.31 7.89 -4.43
C SER A 38 -18.77 7.92 -3.94
N PHE A 39 -19.06 8.54 -2.79
CA PHE A 39 -20.43 8.75 -2.34
C PHE A 39 -21.18 9.87 -3.08
N LEU A 40 -20.46 10.83 -3.63
CA LEU A 40 -21.04 11.93 -4.39
C LEU A 40 -21.26 11.57 -5.87
N GLU A 41 -20.50 10.62 -6.38
CA GLU A 41 -20.63 10.12 -7.76
C GLU A 41 -21.85 9.21 -7.89
N THR A 42 -22.64 9.41 -8.94
CA THR A 42 -23.84 8.61 -9.21
C THR A 42 -23.58 7.29 -9.92
N GLY A 43 -22.30 6.96 -10.21
CA GLY A 43 -21.89 5.74 -10.92
C GLY A 43 -20.72 5.05 -10.24
N SER A 44 -20.90 3.83 -9.78
CA SER A 44 -19.81 2.94 -9.35
C SER A 44 -19.23 2.22 -10.57
N LEU A 45 -17.92 1.91 -10.53
CA LEU A 45 -17.23 1.12 -11.58
C LEU A 45 -17.85 -0.27 -11.75
N VAL A 46 -18.39 -0.82 -10.66
CA VAL A 46 -19.15 -2.08 -10.66
C VAL A 46 -20.26 -1.97 -9.63
N SER A 47 -21.47 -2.42 -9.95
CA SER A 47 -22.59 -2.35 -8.99
C SER A 47 -22.30 -3.18 -7.73
N VAL A 48 -22.52 -2.59 -6.57
CA VAL A 48 -22.25 -3.23 -5.27
C VAL A 48 -23.08 -4.51 -5.08
N SER A 49 -24.33 -4.52 -5.55
CA SER A 49 -25.18 -5.70 -5.50
C SER A 49 -24.61 -6.87 -6.30
N TYR A 50 -24.08 -6.59 -7.50
CA TYR A 50 -23.42 -7.61 -8.31
C TYR A 50 -22.14 -8.14 -7.66
N LEU A 51 -21.31 -7.27 -7.06
CA LEU A 51 -20.08 -7.68 -6.36
C LEU A 51 -20.39 -8.58 -5.17
N LEU A 52 -21.42 -8.23 -4.38
CA LEU A 52 -21.83 -9.05 -3.24
C LEU A 52 -22.32 -10.44 -3.67
N ASP A 53 -23.21 -10.51 -4.68
CA ASP A 53 -23.69 -11.79 -5.21
C ASP A 53 -22.56 -12.64 -5.79
N ALA A 54 -21.66 -12.02 -6.54
CA ALA A 54 -20.53 -12.70 -7.14
C ALA A 54 -19.53 -13.21 -6.09
N ALA A 55 -19.27 -12.44 -5.02
CA ALA A 55 -18.39 -12.84 -3.93
C ALA A 55 -19.00 -13.99 -3.11
N LEU A 56 -20.30 -13.92 -2.79
CA LEU A 56 -21.01 -14.95 -2.04
C LEU A 56 -21.17 -16.24 -2.86
N SER A 57 -21.26 -16.16 -4.19
CA SER A 57 -21.33 -17.31 -5.08
C SER A 57 -19.96 -17.91 -5.44
N GLY A 58 -18.87 -17.36 -4.90
CA GLY A 58 -17.50 -17.88 -5.11
C GLY A 58 -16.99 -17.72 -6.54
N LYS A 59 -17.46 -16.72 -7.29
CA LYS A 59 -16.99 -16.44 -8.65
C LYS A 59 -15.53 -15.98 -8.64
N ASN A 60 -14.77 -16.40 -9.65
CA ASN A 60 -13.39 -15.98 -9.83
C ASN A 60 -13.33 -14.48 -10.19
N VAL A 61 -12.25 -13.79 -9.76
CA VAL A 61 -11.99 -12.36 -10.02
C VAL A 61 -12.12 -12.02 -11.51
N GLU A 62 -11.56 -12.84 -12.40
CA GLU A 62 -11.65 -12.63 -13.84
C GLU A 62 -13.11 -12.63 -14.35
N THR A 63 -13.95 -13.52 -13.83
CA THR A 63 -15.38 -13.62 -14.21
C THR A 63 -16.15 -12.40 -13.72
N ILE A 64 -15.81 -11.89 -12.53
CA ILE A 64 -16.43 -10.68 -11.95
C ILE A 64 -16.11 -9.47 -12.82
N TRP A 65 -14.85 -9.29 -13.18
CA TRP A 65 -14.44 -8.15 -14.00
C TRP A 65 -14.85 -8.25 -15.46
N ALA A 66 -14.93 -9.47 -16.02
CA ALA A 66 -15.44 -9.67 -17.38
C ALA A 66 -16.89 -9.23 -17.57
N ALA A 67 -17.70 -9.32 -16.52
CA ALA A 67 -19.09 -8.85 -16.52
C ALA A 67 -19.25 -7.37 -16.14
N SER A 68 -18.17 -6.67 -15.80
CA SER A 68 -18.16 -5.22 -15.54
C SER A 68 -18.06 -4.43 -16.85
N GLU A 69 -18.35 -3.14 -16.79
CA GLU A 69 -18.18 -2.23 -17.95
C GLU A 69 -16.73 -2.20 -18.46
N ILE A 70 -15.76 -2.49 -17.60
CA ILE A 70 -14.32 -2.49 -17.94
C ILE A 70 -13.91 -3.76 -18.70
N GLN A 71 -14.68 -4.87 -18.58
CA GLN A 71 -14.48 -6.16 -19.24
C GLN A 71 -13.11 -6.83 -19.01
N ARG A 72 -12.31 -6.32 -18.08
CA ARG A 72 -10.99 -6.84 -17.71
C ARG A 72 -10.65 -6.45 -16.28
N VAL A 73 -9.74 -7.20 -15.65
CA VAL A 73 -9.17 -6.82 -14.36
C VAL A 73 -8.40 -5.50 -14.51
N PRO A 74 -8.78 -4.43 -13.76
CA PRO A 74 -8.09 -3.15 -13.87
C PRO A 74 -6.64 -3.27 -13.45
N ASN A 75 -5.75 -2.71 -14.24
CA ASN A 75 -4.34 -2.57 -13.90
C ASN A 75 -4.06 -1.20 -13.25
N ILE A 76 -2.85 -1.02 -12.76
CA ILE A 76 -2.45 0.23 -12.10
C ILE A 76 -2.59 1.45 -13.04
N SER A 77 -2.33 1.28 -14.34
CA SER A 77 -2.47 2.36 -15.33
C SER A 77 -3.92 2.82 -15.46
N PHE A 78 -4.89 1.91 -15.31
CA PHE A 78 -6.31 2.26 -15.31
C PHE A 78 -6.64 3.19 -14.15
N TYR A 79 -6.25 2.84 -12.92
CA TYR A 79 -6.50 3.68 -11.75
C TYR A 79 -5.82 5.04 -11.82
N ILE A 80 -4.59 5.09 -12.36
CA ILE A 80 -3.88 6.36 -12.56
C ILE A 80 -4.58 7.22 -13.62
N SER A 81 -5.09 6.64 -14.71
CA SER A 81 -5.80 7.40 -15.75
C SER A 81 -7.17 7.90 -15.31
N THR A 82 -7.79 7.24 -14.35
CA THR A 82 -9.11 7.57 -13.78
C THR A 82 -9.02 8.13 -12.35
N TRP A 83 -7.90 8.78 -12.00
CA TRP A 83 -7.63 9.28 -10.65
C TRP A 83 -8.67 10.28 -10.11
N THR A 84 -9.43 10.91 -11.00
CA THR A 84 -10.53 11.82 -10.63
C THR A 84 -11.78 11.09 -10.12
N ASN A 85 -11.89 9.78 -10.39
CA ASN A 85 -12.98 8.95 -9.87
C ASN A 85 -12.69 8.56 -8.42
N GLY A 86 -13.69 8.64 -7.54
CA GLY A 86 -13.56 8.40 -6.10
C GLY A 86 -13.08 6.99 -5.77
N GLU A 87 -13.56 5.96 -6.49
CA GLU A 87 -13.12 4.58 -6.29
C GLU A 87 -11.65 4.40 -6.67
N SER A 88 -11.23 4.97 -7.82
CA SER A 88 -9.84 4.92 -8.27
C SER A 88 -8.90 5.65 -7.30
N LEU A 89 -9.31 6.82 -6.81
CA LEU A 89 -8.53 7.58 -5.84
C LEU A 89 -8.37 6.83 -4.52
N THR A 90 -9.42 6.13 -4.08
CA THR A 90 -9.36 5.27 -2.88
C THR A 90 -8.34 4.14 -3.05
N VAL A 91 -8.36 3.44 -4.20
CA VAL A 91 -7.40 2.37 -4.50
C VAL A 91 -5.97 2.91 -4.59
N ILE A 92 -5.76 4.06 -5.22
CA ILE A 92 -4.45 4.74 -5.28
C ILE A 92 -3.98 5.09 -3.86
N GLY A 93 -4.87 5.60 -3.01
CA GLY A 93 -4.56 5.91 -1.62
C GLY A 93 -4.10 4.68 -0.83
N ILE A 94 -4.81 3.56 -0.94
CA ILE A 94 -4.42 2.30 -0.30
C ILE A 94 -3.06 1.83 -0.82
N ALA A 95 -2.85 1.85 -2.14
CA ALA A 95 -1.59 1.46 -2.77
C ALA A 95 -0.42 2.34 -2.29
N ALA A 96 -0.62 3.66 -2.20
CA ALA A 96 0.39 4.59 -1.70
C ALA A 96 0.80 4.29 -0.26
N GLY A 97 -0.16 3.96 0.62
CA GLY A 97 0.11 3.55 2.00
C GLY A 97 0.96 2.29 2.08
N VAL A 98 0.59 1.26 1.32
CA VAL A 98 1.34 -0.01 1.27
C VAL A 98 2.73 0.21 0.69
N LEU A 99 2.85 0.96 -0.40
CA LEU A 99 4.12 1.21 -1.08
C LEU A 99 5.06 2.11 -0.27
N SER A 100 4.57 2.90 0.69
CA SER A 100 5.40 3.74 1.57
C SER A 100 6.39 2.93 2.43
N VAL A 101 6.12 1.65 2.65
CA VAL A 101 7.00 0.72 3.37
C VAL A 101 8.34 0.53 2.63
N ILE A 102 8.32 0.55 1.30
CA ILE A 102 9.51 0.29 0.48
C ILE A 102 10.60 1.35 0.71
N PRO A 103 10.35 2.65 0.51
CA PRO A 103 11.35 3.68 0.81
C PRO A 103 11.72 3.70 2.30
N ALA A 104 10.78 3.44 3.21
CA ALA A 104 11.07 3.38 4.64
C ALA A 104 12.11 2.31 4.98
N ILE A 105 11.95 1.10 4.47
CA ILE A 105 12.93 0.01 4.64
C ILE A 105 14.26 0.36 3.99
N PHE A 106 14.25 0.88 2.77
CA PHE A 106 15.46 1.22 2.04
C PHE A 106 16.31 2.26 2.79
N PHE A 107 15.72 3.40 3.18
CA PHE A 107 16.44 4.43 3.92
C PHE A 107 16.89 3.95 5.30
N SER A 108 16.05 3.22 6.02
CA SER A 108 16.43 2.62 7.30
C SER A 108 17.60 1.68 7.16
N SER A 109 17.65 0.85 6.12
CA SER A 109 18.74 -0.08 5.83
C SER A 109 20.06 0.66 5.56
N VAL A 110 20.03 1.77 4.82
CA VAL A 110 21.22 2.60 4.59
C VAL A 110 21.77 3.17 5.89
N TYR A 111 20.91 3.63 6.80
CA TYR A 111 21.33 4.11 8.12
C TYR A 111 21.88 2.99 9.00
N LEU A 112 21.28 1.80 8.97
CA LEU A 112 21.80 0.61 9.67
C LEU A 112 23.19 0.23 9.15
N TRP A 113 23.38 0.27 7.84
CA TRP A 113 24.67 -0.01 7.21
C TRP A 113 25.75 0.97 7.68
N ARG A 114 25.45 2.26 7.70
CA ARG A 114 26.36 3.33 8.16
C ARG A 114 26.68 3.25 9.66
N SER A 115 25.79 2.66 10.46
CA SER A 115 26.00 2.47 11.91
C SER A 115 26.71 1.14 12.27
N ASN A 116 27.38 0.47 11.30
CA ASN A 116 28.05 -0.80 11.45
C ASN A 116 27.15 -1.99 11.87
N ASN A 117 25.84 -1.86 11.72
CA ASN A 117 24.88 -2.92 12.01
C ASN A 117 24.51 -3.69 10.72
N HIS A 118 25.51 -4.23 10.03
CA HIS A 118 25.39 -4.84 8.70
C HIS A 118 24.40 -6.00 8.65
N ILE A 119 24.34 -6.84 9.69
CA ILE A 119 23.43 -7.99 9.74
C ILE A 119 21.97 -7.50 9.67
N PHE A 120 21.60 -6.51 10.48
CA PHE A 120 20.25 -5.96 10.49
C PHE A 120 19.92 -5.22 9.19
N ALA A 121 20.91 -4.56 8.58
CA ALA A 121 20.73 -3.90 7.28
C ALA A 121 20.43 -4.93 6.17
N ILE A 122 21.12 -6.06 6.14
CA ILE A 122 20.88 -7.14 5.17
C ILE A 122 19.49 -7.75 5.37
N VAL A 123 19.10 -8.06 6.61
CA VAL A 123 17.77 -8.61 6.92
C VAL A 123 16.67 -7.64 6.48
N ALA A 124 16.84 -6.34 6.74
CA ALA A 124 15.89 -5.32 6.31
C ALA A 124 15.79 -5.24 4.78
N LEU A 125 16.92 -5.28 4.05
CA LEU A 125 16.93 -5.30 2.58
C LEU A 125 16.24 -6.55 2.02
N ILE A 126 16.49 -7.73 2.58
CA ILE A 126 15.80 -8.96 2.18
C ILE A 126 14.30 -8.83 2.39
N SER A 127 13.86 -8.32 3.54
CA SER A 127 12.44 -8.09 3.83
C SER A 127 11.82 -7.11 2.84
N GLY A 128 12.51 -6.01 2.52
CA GLY A 128 12.06 -5.04 1.53
C GLY A 128 11.96 -5.64 0.13
N PHE A 129 12.89 -6.48 -0.26
CA PHE A 129 12.86 -7.18 -1.54
C PHE A 129 11.70 -8.18 -1.62
N LEU A 130 11.43 -8.94 -0.56
CA LEU A 130 10.27 -9.83 -0.48
C LEU A 130 8.95 -9.06 -0.57
N THR A 131 8.87 -7.90 0.07
CA THR A 131 7.69 -7.01 -0.02
C THR A 131 7.46 -6.51 -1.45
N LEU A 132 8.54 -6.23 -2.21
CA LEU A 132 8.44 -5.87 -3.63
C LEU A 132 7.99 -7.02 -4.52
N LEU A 133 8.37 -8.25 -4.20
CA LEU A 133 7.99 -9.44 -4.96
C LEU A 133 6.53 -9.88 -4.69
N ALA A 134 5.99 -9.58 -3.51
CA ALA A 134 4.65 -10.00 -3.13
C ALA A 134 3.55 -9.61 -4.15
N PRO A 135 3.48 -8.38 -4.68
CA PRO A 135 2.46 -7.99 -5.64
C PRO A 135 2.68 -8.52 -7.06
N THR A 136 3.84 -9.13 -7.36
CA THR A 136 4.12 -9.67 -8.69
C THR A 136 3.41 -10.99 -8.99
N GLY A 137 2.77 -11.60 -8.00
CA GLY A 137 2.10 -12.89 -8.13
C GLY A 137 3.02 -14.11 -8.27
N TRP A 138 4.34 -13.93 -8.11
CA TRP A 138 5.31 -15.02 -8.25
C TRP A 138 5.12 -16.15 -7.23
N PHE A 139 4.43 -15.87 -6.13
CA PHE A 139 4.09 -16.82 -5.07
C PHE A 139 2.60 -17.25 -5.11
N SER A 140 1.85 -16.83 -6.12
CA SER A 140 0.46 -17.25 -6.31
C SER A 140 0.45 -18.61 -7.02
N PRO A 141 -0.19 -19.66 -6.44
CA PRO A 141 -0.35 -20.95 -7.08
C PRO A 141 -1.24 -20.88 -8.32
#